data_979c4baf476e027b21151338c3c76591
#
_entry.id   979c4baf476e027b21151338c3c76591
#
_cell.length_a   1.000
_cell.length_b   1.000
_cell.length_c   1.000
_cell.angle_alpha   90.00
_cell.angle_beta   90.00
_cell.angle_gamma   90.00
#
_symmetry.space_group_name_H-M   'P 1'
#
loop_
_entity.id
_entity.type
_entity.pdbx_description
1 polymer ?
#
loop_
_entity_poly.entity_id
_entity_poly.type
_entity_poly.pdbx_seq_one_letter_code
_entity_poly.pdbx_strand_id
1 'polypeptide(L)'
;MIDFFYDNWDAMKLIVCCSKRSAYEHIFDKAIDITERETFQWLKQDGVKMSRRIRFFIHVMVTSHFENLKEIFYHNLKKSEAVEYVLDFNVYHCAGWKQYWMEQVK
;
A
#
# COMPACT_ATOMS: atom_id res chain seq x y z
N MET A 1 -9.11 2.46 8.39
CA MET A 1 -8.84 2.85 6.99
C MET A 1 -10.02 2.63 6.07
N ILE A 2 -10.61 1.47 6.05
CA ILE A 2 -11.80 1.18 5.21
C ILE A 2 -12.98 2.10 5.58
N ASP A 3 -13.24 2.29 6.88
CA ASP A 3 -14.30 3.20 7.32
C ASP A 3 -14.08 4.62 6.80
N PHE A 4 -12.84 5.11 6.87
CA PHE A 4 -12.50 6.42 6.35
C PHE A 4 -12.80 6.53 4.85
N PHE A 5 -12.48 5.50 4.06
CA PHE A 5 -12.72 5.49 2.63
C PHE A 5 -14.22 5.60 2.32
N TYR A 6 -15.06 4.87 3.03
CA TYR A 6 -16.50 4.85 2.77
C TYR A 6 -17.20 6.09 3.35
N ASP A 7 -16.70 6.65 4.45
CA ASP A 7 -17.21 7.91 4.99
C ASP A 7 -16.89 9.10 4.09
N ASN A 8 -15.83 8.98 3.27
CA ASN A 8 -15.37 10.02 2.36
C ASN A 8 -15.36 9.53 0.90
N TRP A 9 -16.29 8.65 0.53
CA TRP A 9 -16.27 7.93 -0.73
C TRP A 9 -16.14 8.83 -1.94
N ASP A 10 -16.98 9.86 -2.05
CA ASP A 10 -17.00 10.74 -3.24
C ASP A 10 -15.67 11.47 -3.41
N ALA A 11 -15.13 12.01 -2.32
CA ALA A 11 -13.83 12.69 -2.33
C ALA A 11 -12.70 11.71 -2.71
N MET A 12 -12.70 10.52 -2.11
CA MET A 12 -11.68 9.50 -2.40
C MET A 12 -11.79 9.00 -3.84
N LYS A 13 -13.00 8.79 -4.33
CA LYS A 13 -13.24 8.38 -5.72
C LYS A 13 -12.67 9.41 -6.71
N LEU A 14 -12.88 10.69 -6.44
CA LEU A 14 -12.32 11.76 -7.28
C LEU A 14 -10.79 11.75 -7.25
N ILE A 15 -10.19 11.60 -6.07
CA ILE A 15 -8.73 11.57 -5.92
C ILE A 15 -8.15 10.39 -6.70
N VAL A 16 -8.74 9.20 -6.57
CA VAL A 16 -8.23 7.97 -7.22
C VAL A 16 -8.45 8.00 -8.73
N CYS A 17 -9.63 8.40 -9.19
CA CYS A 17 -10.03 8.23 -10.59
C CYS A 17 -9.87 9.49 -11.44
N CYS A 18 -9.88 10.68 -10.84
CA CYS A 18 -10.00 11.95 -11.56
C CYS A 18 -9.03 13.03 -11.08
N SER A 19 -7.93 12.65 -10.37
CA SER A 19 -6.99 13.63 -9.82
C SER A 19 -5.99 14.18 -10.84
N LYS A 20 -5.94 13.60 -12.02
CA LYS A 20 -4.97 13.97 -13.06
C LYS A 20 -5.12 15.45 -13.42
N ARG A 21 -4.03 16.20 -13.40
CA ARG A 21 -3.97 17.66 -13.62
C ARG A 21 -4.61 18.49 -12.50
N SER A 22 -4.94 17.88 -11.35
CA SER A 22 -5.41 18.60 -10.17
C SER A 22 -4.28 18.77 -9.16
N ALA A 23 -4.54 19.55 -8.09
CA ALA A 23 -3.60 19.70 -6.97
C ALA A 23 -3.33 18.37 -6.23
N TYR A 24 -4.18 17.37 -6.42
CA TYR A 24 -4.11 16.08 -5.74
C TYR A 24 -3.49 14.98 -6.59
N GLU A 25 -2.99 15.31 -7.79
CA GLU A 25 -2.44 14.32 -8.74
C GLU A 25 -1.37 13.41 -8.12
N HIS A 26 -0.53 13.98 -7.24
CA HIS A 26 0.60 13.27 -6.64
C HIS A 26 0.39 12.88 -5.18
N ILE A 27 -0.86 12.90 -4.70
CA ILE A 27 -1.14 12.59 -3.29
C ILE A 27 -0.72 11.16 -2.93
N PHE A 28 -0.93 10.20 -3.84
CA PHE A 28 -0.51 8.80 -3.63
C PHE A 28 1.01 8.65 -3.69
N ASP A 29 1.68 9.41 -4.55
CA ASP A 29 3.14 9.41 -4.61
C ASP A 29 3.74 9.85 -3.26
N LYS A 30 3.17 10.87 -2.65
CA LYS A 30 3.59 11.34 -1.32
C LYS A 30 3.33 10.30 -0.25
N ALA A 31 2.16 9.64 -0.28
CA ALA A 31 1.82 8.59 0.67
C ALA A 31 2.78 7.40 0.54
N ILE A 32 3.13 7.02 -0.68
CA ILE A 32 4.10 5.97 -0.97
C ILE A 32 5.47 6.34 -0.39
N ASP A 33 5.94 7.56 -0.64
CA ASP A 33 7.24 8.04 -0.10
C ASP A 33 7.30 7.96 1.42
N ILE A 34 6.26 8.41 2.10
CA ILE A 34 6.18 8.38 3.56
C ILE A 34 6.22 6.93 4.06
N THR A 35 5.43 6.06 3.46
CA THR A 35 5.35 4.64 3.84
C THR A 35 6.68 3.93 3.62
N GLU A 36 7.36 4.21 2.51
CA GLU A 36 8.68 3.65 2.23
C GLU A 36 9.70 4.08 3.29
N ARG A 37 9.75 5.36 3.64
CA ARG A 37 10.68 5.88 4.65
C ARG A 37 10.45 5.23 6.00
N GLU A 38 9.20 5.10 6.42
CA GLU A 38 8.84 4.45 7.68
C GLU A 38 9.26 2.98 7.67
N THR A 39 9.03 2.29 6.56
CA THR A 39 9.42 0.88 6.40
C THR A 39 10.93 0.73 6.48
N PHE A 40 11.70 1.60 5.81
CA PHE A 40 13.16 1.57 5.86
C PHE A 40 13.69 1.80 7.28
N GLN A 41 13.12 2.75 8.02
CA GLN A 41 13.51 3.01 9.41
C GLN A 41 13.23 1.79 10.30
N TRP A 42 12.08 1.19 10.13
CA TRP A 42 11.67 0.00 10.88
C TRP A 42 12.65 -1.16 10.67
N LEU A 43 12.97 -1.43 9.42
CA LEU A 43 13.87 -2.53 9.06
C LEU A 43 15.30 -2.27 9.55
N LYS A 44 15.77 -1.04 9.51
CA LYS A 44 17.07 -0.67 10.07
C LYS A 44 17.12 -0.90 11.58
N GLN A 45 16.05 -0.56 12.30
CA GLN A 45 15.94 -0.81 13.75
C GLN A 45 15.97 -2.29 14.05
N ASP A 46 15.41 -3.12 13.19
CA ASP A 46 15.43 -4.58 13.32
C ASP A 46 16.74 -5.22 12.82
N GLY A 47 17.72 -4.42 12.47
CA GLY A 47 19.04 -4.88 12.09
C GLY A 47 19.15 -5.35 10.63
N VAL A 48 18.16 -5.04 9.79
CA VAL A 48 18.21 -5.40 8.38
C VAL A 48 19.17 -4.47 7.63
N LYS A 49 20.12 -5.06 6.91
CA LYS A 49 21.06 -4.31 6.09
C LYS A 49 20.38 -3.90 4.77
N MET A 50 20.25 -2.59 4.57
CA MET A 50 19.55 -2.03 3.42
C MET A 50 20.43 -2.03 2.18
N SER A 51 20.30 -3.09 1.36
CA SER A 51 20.91 -3.15 0.04
C SER A 51 20.04 -2.44 -1.00
N ARG A 52 20.62 -2.15 -2.17
CA ARG A 52 19.86 -1.59 -3.30
C ARG A 52 18.72 -2.51 -3.72
N ARG A 53 18.97 -3.82 -3.71
CA ARG A 53 17.96 -4.84 -4.07
C ARG A 53 16.78 -4.81 -3.09
N ILE A 54 17.05 -4.74 -1.79
CA ILE A 54 16.01 -4.70 -0.76
C ILE A 54 15.22 -3.39 -0.86
N ARG A 55 15.89 -2.26 -1.06
CA ARG A 55 15.20 -0.96 -1.26
C ARG A 55 14.25 -0.99 -2.44
N PHE A 56 14.70 -1.54 -3.55
CA PHE A 56 13.86 -1.65 -4.75
C PHE A 56 12.66 -2.57 -4.51
N PHE A 57 12.89 -3.71 -3.86
CA PHE A 57 11.80 -4.63 -3.51
C PHE A 57 10.74 -3.96 -2.65
N ILE A 58 11.16 -3.23 -1.62
CA ILE A 58 10.23 -2.50 -0.73
C ILE A 58 9.46 -1.45 -1.53
N HIS A 59 10.13 -0.70 -2.41
CA HIS A 59 9.46 0.27 -3.27
C HIS A 59 8.33 -0.37 -4.09
N VAL A 60 8.61 -1.50 -4.73
CA VAL A 60 7.62 -2.22 -5.53
C VAL A 60 6.47 -2.72 -4.66
N MET A 61 6.77 -3.25 -3.47
CA MET A 61 5.73 -3.77 -2.58
C MET A 61 4.83 -2.67 -2.03
N VAL A 62 5.40 -1.53 -1.63
CA VAL A 62 4.62 -0.40 -1.15
C VAL A 62 3.75 0.17 -2.27
N THR A 63 4.31 0.36 -3.45
CA THR A 63 3.57 0.85 -4.63
C THR A 63 2.41 -0.09 -4.96
N SER A 64 2.66 -1.39 -4.98
CA SER A 64 1.64 -2.41 -5.26
C SER A 64 0.52 -2.38 -4.23
N HIS A 65 0.85 -2.16 -2.96
CA HIS A 65 -0.15 -2.07 -1.90
C HIS A 65 -1.13 -0.93 -2.16
N PHE A 66 -0.62 0.26 -2.51
CA PHE A 66 -1.47 1.41 -2.81
C PHE A 66 -2.28 1.20 -4.09
N GLU A 67 -1.70 0.57 -5.12
CA GLU A 67 -2.44 0.23 -6.34
C GLU A 67 -3.58 -0.75 -6.06
N ASN A 68 -3.36 -1.72 -5.19
CA ASN A 68 -4.41 -2.67 -4.78
C ASN A 68 -5.56 -1.96 -4.04
N LEU A 69 -5.27 -0.97 -3.22
CA LEU A 69 -6.31 -0.18 -2.55
C LEU A 69 -7.14 0.62 -3.54
N LYS A 70 -6.55 1.14 -4.61
CA LYS A 70 -7.26 1.89 -5.64
C LYS A 70 -8.30 1.04 -6.37
N GLU A 71 -8.09 -0.27 -6.44
CA GLU A 71 -9.03 -1.20 -7.10
C GLU A 71 -10.43 -1.15 -6.46
N ILE A 72 -10.51 -0.86 -5.16
CA ILE A 72 -11.79 -0.68 -4.46
C ILE A 72 -12.63 0.40 -5.16
N PHE A 73 -11.99 1.50 -5.55
CA PHE A 73 -12.65 2.63 -6.19
C PHE A 73 -12.91 2.40 -7.68
N TYR A 74 -11.96 1.78 -8.38
CA TYR A 74 -12.13 1.46 -9.80
C TYR A 74 -13.33 0.53 -10.04
N HIS A 75 -13.55 -0.42 -9.14
CA HIS A 75 -14.62 -1.41 -9.24
C HIS A 75 -15.88 -1.04 -8.45
N ASN A 76 -15.91 0.10 -7.79
CA ASN A 76 -17.05 0.55 -6.97
C ASN A 76 -17.53 -0.53 -6.00
N LEU A 77 -16.61 -1.14 -5.28
CA LEU A 77 -16.94 -2.21 -4.34
C LEU A 77 -17.83 -1.69 -3.22
N LYS A 78 -18.79 -2.49 -2.79
CA LYS A 78 -19.54 -2.24 -1.55
C LYS A 78 -18.59 -2.41 -0.36
N LYS A 79 -18.89 -1.74 0.74
CA LYS A 79 -18.05 -1.80 1.94
C LYS A 79 -17.77 -3.24 2.39
N SER A 80 -18.79 -4.10 2.39
CA SER A 80 -18.63 -5.51 2.76
C SER A 80 -17.67 -6.26 1.84
N GLU A 81 -17.76 -6.00 0.54
CA GLU A 81 -16.87 -6.60 -0.45
C GLU A 81 -15.43 -6.11 -0.26
N ALA A 82 -15.26 -4.82 0.03
CA ALA A 82 -13.94 -4.23 0.26
C ALA A 82 -13.28 -4.82 1.52
N VAL A 83 -14.04 -5.04 2.57
CA VAL A 83 -13.54 -5.69 3.80
C VAL A 83 -13.05 -7.10 3.49
N GLU A 84 -13.83 -7.89 2.77
CA GLU A 84 -13.43 -9.25 2.37
C GLU A 84 -12.16 -9.23 1.50
N TYR A 85 -12.11 -8.35 0.52
CA TYR A 85 -10.96 -8.19 -0.36
C TYR A 85 -9.69 -7.83 0.42
N VAL A 86 -9.78 -6.86 1.34
CA VAL A 86 -8.62 -6.44 2.15
C VAL A 86 -8.15 -7.57 3.06
N LEU A 87 -9.07 -8.34 3.63
CA LEU A 87 -8.70 -9.50 4.46
C LEU A 87 -7.98 -10.57 3.63
N ASP A 88 -8.49 -10.89 2.44
CA ASP A 88 -7.83 -11.85 1.54
C ASP A 88 -6.43 -11.37 1.15
N PHE A 89 -6.33 -10.10 0.77
CA PHE A 89 -5.06 -9.50 0.39
C PHE A 89 -4.06 -9.52 1.55
N ASN A 90 -4.52 -9.22 2.76
CA ASN A 90 -3.65 -9.24 3.95
C ASN A 90 -3.11 -10.62 4.25
N VAL A 91 -3.92 -11.67 4.13
CA VAL A 91 -3.45 -13.04 4.32
C VAL A 91 -2.34 -13.37 3.32
N TYR A 92 -2.55 -13.07 2.06
CA TYR A 92 -1.58 -13.29 1.00
C TYR A 92 -0.30 -12.48 1.23
N HIS A 93 -0.46 -11.19 1.53
CA HIS A 93 0.66 -10.27 1.72
C HIS A 93 1.51 -10.66 2.94
N CYS A 94 0.87 -10.97 4.06
CA CYS A 94 1.59 -11.33 5.29
C CYS A 94 2.37 -12.63 5.13
N ALA A 95 1.80 -13.62 4.45
CA ALA A 95 2.49 -14.88 4.19
C ALA A 95 3.73 -14.68 3.31
N GLY A 96 3.60 -13.91 2.24
CA GLY A 96 4.72 -13.61 1.35
C GLY A 96 5.79 -12.77 2.02
N TRP A 97 5.39 -11.75 2.77
CA TRP A 97 6.28 -10.88 3.51
C TRP A 97 7.09 -11.66 4.54
N LYS A 98 6.43 -12.49 5.33
CA LYS A 98 7.08 -13.35 6.33
C LYS A 98 8.09 -14.27 5.68
N GLN A 99 7.71 -14.96 4.61
CA GLN A 99 8.60 -15.89 3.90
C GLN A 99 9.82 -15.18 3.32
N TYR A 100 9.61 -14.00 2.72
CA TYR A 100 10.71 -13.21 2.16
C TYR A 100 11.77 -12.90 3.21
N TRP A 101 11.35 -12.39 4.37
CA TRP A 101 12.30 -12.02 5.43
C TRP A 101 12.97 -13.23 6.06
N MET A 102 12.28 -14.36 6.16
CA MET A 102 12.91 -15.61 6.61
C MET A 102 14.05 -16.04 5.68
N GLU A 103 13.90 -15.83 4.39
CA GLU A 103 14.96 -16.13 3.41
C GLU A 103 16.15 -15.17 3.53
N GLN A 104 15.92 -13.92 3.95
CA GLN A 104 17.00 -12.94 4.10
C GLN A 104 17.89 -13.17 5.32
N VAL A 105 17.40 -13.84 6.35
CA VAL A 105 18.18 -14.12 7.60
C VAL A 105 19.00 -15.40 7.53
N LYS A 106 18.93 -16.15 6.47
CA LYS A 106 19.73 -17.39 6.33
C LYS A 106 21.20 -17.10 6.00
#